data_13bfce2554a54d956c56b1fb98619cdd
#
_entry.id   13bfce2554a54d956c56b1fb98619cdd
#
_cell.length_a   1.000
_cell.length_b   1.000
_cell.length_c   1.000
_cell.angle_alpha   90.00
_cell.angle_beta   90.00
_cell.angle_gamma   90.00
#
_symmetry.space_group_name_H-M   'P 1'
#
loop_
_entity.id
_entity.type
_entity.pdbx_description
1 polymer ?
#
loop_
_entity_poly.entity_id
_entity_poly.type
_entity_poly.pdbx_seq_one_letter_code
_entity_poly.pdbx_strand_id
1 'polypeptide(L)'
;MDDIIIRRAIADDKPDWLRMRLLLWTYATAEGFEPQLDPTLADPDMAVFIAALPDGRRVGFLEAGTRTYGEGCETSPVGYVEGIYVDEDLRGRGVARLLMLAAEDWSREKGYQEIASDTWLENDASIQMHLRMGYEEMERLVHFVKRL
;
A
#
# COMPACT_ATOMS: atom_id res chain seq x y z
N MET A 1 14.15 -19.89 2.27
CA MET A 1 13.28 -18.72 2.30
C MET A 1 11.94 -19.06 1.70
N ASP A 2 10.89 -18.74 2.41
CA ASP A 2 9.55 -19.06 1.92
C ASP A 2 9.25 -18.29 0.63
N ASP A 3 8.65 -18.97 -0.33
CA ASP A 3 8.26 -18.35 -1.59
C ASP A 3 7.01 -17.48 -1.37
N ILE A 4 7.23 -16.17 -1.27
CA ILE A 4 6.13 -15.22 -1.12
C ILE A 4 5.42 -15.06 -2.47
N ILE A 5 4.11 -15.24 -2.45
CA ILE A 5 3.24 -15.07 -3.61
C ILE A 5 2.59 -13.70 -3.52
N ILE A 6 2.81 -12.86 -4.53
CA ILE A 6 2.12 -11.56 -4.65
C ILE A 6 1.05 -11.71 -5.72
N ARG A 7 -0.19 -11.36 -5.38
CA ARG A 7 -1.33 -11.45 -6.29
C ARG A 7 -2.37 -10.38 -5.98
N ARG A 8 -3.27 -10.15 -6.91
CA ARG A 8 -4.42 -9.28 -6.67
C ARG A 8 -5.33 -9.88 -5.60
N ALA A 9 -5.87 -9.02 -4.75
CA ALA A 9 -6.83 -9.42 -3.73
C ALA A 9 -8.14 -9.89 -4.37
N ILE A 10 -8.74 -10.90 -3.76
CA ILE A 10 -10.07 -11.44 -4.11
C ILE A 10 -10.98 -11.38 -2.89
N ALA A 11 -12.26 -11.68 -3.06
CA ALA A 11 -13.25 -11.62 -1.98
C ALA A 11 -12.86 -12.44 -0.75
N ASP A 12 -12.23 -13.61 -0.95
CA ASP A 12 -11.78 -14.48 0.14
C ASP A 12 -10.69 -13.84 1.03
N ASP A 13 -10.01 -12.81 0.53
CA ASP A 13 -8.98 -12.12 1.29
C ASP A 13 -9.53 -11.09 2.26
N LYS A 14 -10.81 -10.73 2.15
CA LYS A 14 -11.39 -9.62 2.94
C LYS A 14 -11.18 -9.75 4.45
N PRO A 15 -11.35 -10.91 5.10
CA PRO A 15 -11.13 -11.00 6.54
C PRO A 15 -9.69 -10.66 6.94
N ASP A 16 -8.69 -11.21 6.25
CA ASP A 16 -7.29 -10.93 6.53
C ASP A 16 -6.90 -9.51 6.12
N TRP A 17 -7.40 -9.03 5.00
CA TRP A 17 -7.16 -7.65 4.55
C TRP A 17 -7.70 -6.66 5.57
N LEU A 18 -8.93 -6.87 6.08
CA LEU A 18 -9.50 -6.04 7.14
C LEU A 18 -8.64 -6.08 8.41
N ARG A 19 -8.21 -7.27 8.83
CA ARG A 19 -7.30 -7.45 9.96
C ARG A 19 -6.04 -6.59 9.81
N MET A 20 -5.41 -6.69 8.65
CA MET A 20 -4.16 -5.97 8.37
C MET A 20 -4.38 -4.45 8.24
N ARG A 21 -5.50 -4.03 7.65
CA ARG A 21 -5.86 -2.61 7.62
C ARG A 21 -5.96 -2.01 9.02
N LEU A 22 -6.57 -2.73 9.95
CA LEU A 22 -6.73 -2.27 11.34
C LEU A 22 -5.39 -2.21 12.08
N LEU A 23 -4.43 -3.05 11.71
CA LEU A 23 -3.08 -3.01 12.28
C LEU A 23 -2.25 -1.87 11.69
N LEU A 24 -2.48 -1.50 10.44
CA LEU A 24 -1.81 -0.37 9.79
C LEU A 24 -2.41 0.96 10.22
N TRP A 25 -3.75 1.08 10.16
CA TRP A 25 -4.48 2.30 10.48
C TRP A 25 -5.23 2.13 11.81
N THR A 26 -4.50 2.26 12.90
CA THR A 26 -4.96 1.93 14.25
C THR A 26 -6.06 2.85 14.78
N TYR A 27 -6.27 4.00 14.16
CA TYR A 27 -7.34 4.94 14.52
C TYR A 27 -8.73 4.51 14.02
N ALA A 28 -8.80 3.58 13.09
CA ALA A 28 -10.03 3.17 12.45
C ALA A 28 -10.68 1.97 13.14
N THR A 29 -11.92 1.69 12.77
CA THR A 29 -12.71 0.56 13.29
C THR A 29 -13.10 -0.39 12.17
N ALA A 30 -13.39 -1.66 12.53
CA ALA A 30 -13.88 -2.63 11.57
C ALA A 30 -15.19 -2.16 10.91
N GLU A 31 -16.09 -1.55 11.69
CA GLU A 31 -17.36 -1.02 11.17
C GLU A 31 -17.16 0.07 10.13
N GLY A 32 -16.11 0.90 10.29
CA GLY A 32 -15.77 1.94 9.33
C GLY A 32 -15.10 1.39 8.07
N PHE A 33 -14.24 0.39 8.19
CA PHE A 33 -13.47 -0.14 7.07
C PHE A 33 -14.20 -1.19 6.24
N GLU A 34 -14.99 -2.06 6.86
CA GLU A 34 -15.64 -3.16 6.17
C GLU A 34 -16.45 -2.72 4.93
N PRO A 35 -17.28 -1.65 5.00
CA PRO A 35 -18.02 -1.19 3.83
C PRO A 35 -17.14 -0.65 2.68
N GLN A 36 -15.87 -0.37 2.92
CA GLN A 36 -14.96 0.15 1.92
C GLN A 36 -14.34 -0.95 1.04
N LEU A 37 -14.34 -2.20 1.50
CA LEU A 37 -13.56 -3.28 0.88
C LEU A 37 -14.08 -3.63 -0.51
N ASP A 38 -15.37 -3.91 -0.66
CA ASP A 38 -15.94 -4.26 -1.97
C ASP A 38 -15.83 -3.12 -2.98
N PRO A 39 -16.16 -1.85 -2.63
CA PRO A 39 -15.94 -0.74 -3.57
C PRO A 39 -14.49 -0.59 -4.00
N THR A 40 -13.53 -0.81 -3.10
CA THR A 40 -12.11 -0.73 -3.44
C THR A 40 -11.71 -1.82 -4.43
N LEU A 41 -12.17 -3.06 -4.22
CA LEU A 41 -11.90 -4.16 -5.15
C LEU A 41 -12.50 -3.92 -6.54
N ALA A 42 -13.64 -3.25 -6.61
CA ALA A 42 -14.35 -2.98 -7.86
C ALA A 42 -13.85 -1.74 -8.60
N ASP A 43 -13.08 -0.88 -7.95
CA ASP A 43 -12.62 0.38 -8.53
C ASP A 43 -11.47 0.14 -9.51
N PRO A 44 -11.64 0.48 -10.82
CA PRO A 44 -10.58 0.29 -11.82
C PRO A 44 -9.36 1.21 -11.60
N ASP A 45 -9.51 2.27 -10.82
CA ASP A 45 -8.42 3.19 -10.47
C ASP A 45 -7.71 2.81 -9.17
N MET A 46 -8.03 1.63 -8.64
CA MET A 46 -7.41 1.07 -7.45
C MET A 46 -6.88 -0.33 -7.75
N ALA A 47 -5.89 -0.76 -7.01
CA ALA A 47 -5.41 -2.13 -7.01
C ALA A 47 -5.03 -2.53 -5.59
N VAL A 48 -5.49 -3.68 -5.15
CA VAL A 48 -5.12 -4.26 -3.87
C VAL A 48 -4.31 -5.53 -4.13
N PHE A 49 -3.13 -5.59 -3.53
CA PHE A 49 -2.24 -6.75 -3.64
C PHE A 49 -2.13 -7.43 -2.28
N ILE A 50 -2.13 -8.75 -2.31
CA ILE A 50 -1.94 -9.60 -1.14
C ILE A 50 -0.62 -10.33 -1.28
N ALA A 51 0.15 -10.36 -0.20
CA ALA A 51 1.30 -11.24 -0.05
C ALA A 51 0.87 -12.46 0.74
N ALA A 52 1.08 -13.64 0.18
CA ALA A 52 0.71 -14.90 0.81
C ALA A 52 1.87 -15.89 0.82
N LEU A 53 1.89 -16.74 1.84
CA LEU A 53 2.78 -17.89 1.92
C LEU A 53 2.22 -19.04 1.08
N PRO A 54 3.06 -20.05 0.73
CA PRO A 54 2.58 -21.22 -0.04
C PRO A 54 1.42 -21.99 0.62
N ASP A 55 1.32 -21.95 1.95
CA ASP A 55 0.22 -22.57 2.68
C ASP A 55 -1.09 -21.78 2.66
N GLY A 56 -1.08 -20.60 2.02
CA GLY A 56 -2.25 -19.73 1.89
C GLY A 56 -2.37 -18.65 2.97
N ARG A 57 -1.49 -18.61 3.96
CA ARG A 57 -1.50 -17.56 4.98
C ARG A 57 -1.24 -16.20 4.34
N ARG A 58 -2.14 -15.23 4.55
CA ARG A 58 -1.98 -13.86 4.08
C ARG A 58 -1.15 -13.10 5.10
N VAL A 59 -0.03 -12.55 4.65
CA VAL A 59 0.99 -11.96 5.53
C VAL A 59 1.28 -10.49 5.24
N GLY A 60 0.66 -9.93 4.20
CA GLY A 60 0.84 -8.53 3.87
C GLY A 60 -0.16 -8.06 2.83
N PHE A 61 -0.32 -6.76 2.72
CA PHE A 61 -1.12 -6.15 1.68
C PHE A 61 -0.55 -4.80 1.26
N LEU A 62 -0.93 -4.37 0.07
CA LEU A 62 -0.68 -3.03 -0.42
C LEU A 62 -1.93 -2.55 -1.16
N GLU A 63 -2.35 -1.33 -0.88
CA GLU A 63 -3.38 -0.64 -1.65
C GLU A 63 -2.72 0.44 -2.49
N ALA A 64 -2.90 0.35 -3.80
CA ALA A 64 -2.44 1.36 -4.74
C ALA A 64 -3.66 2.05 -5.35
N GLY A 65 -3.53 3.34 -5.57
CA GLY A 65 -4.58 4.15 -6.17
C GLY A 65 -4.06 5.04 -7.28
N THR A 66 -4.97 5.81 -7.84
CA THR A 66 -4.69 6.83 -8.85
C THR A 66 -4.93 8.19 -8.25
N ARG A 67 -3.95 9.08 -8.37
CA ARG A 67 -4.11 10.48 -7.95
C ARG A 67 -3.77 11.41 -9.10
N THR A 68 -4.43 12.56 -9.13
CA THR A 68 -4.10 13.61 -10.11
C THR A 68 -2.84 14.37 -9.73
N TYR A 69 -2.39 14.23 -8.47
CA TYR A 69 -1.22 14.91 -7.95
C TYR A 69 -0.50 14.07 -6.91
N GLY A 70 0.82 14.06 -6.98
CA GLY A 70 1.71 13.54 -5.95
C GLY A 70 2.84 14.53 -5.72
N GLU A 71 3.26 14.70 -4.47
CA GLU A 71 4.36 15.61 -4.14
C GLU A 71 5.63 15.23 -4.91
N GLY A 72 6.18 16.19 -5.64
CA GLY A 72 7.37 15.99 -6.47
C GLY A 72 7.11 15.36 -7.82
N CYS A 73 5.88 14.95 -8.13
CA CYS A 73 5.53 14.41 -9.44
C CYS A 73 5.41 15.53 -10.49
N GLU A 74 5.85 15.23 -11.70
CA GLU A 74 5.81 16.15 -12.84
C GLU A 74 4.72 15.78 -13.85
N THR A 75 4.09 14.63 -13.71
CA THR A 75 3.05 14.09 -14.59
C THR A 75 1.75 13.88 -13.84
N SER A 76 0.65 13.67 -14.59
CA SER A 76 -0.67 13.41 -14.04
C SER A 76 -1.50 12.57 -15.04
N PRO A 77 -2.29 11.59 -14.63
CA PRO A 77 -2.36 11.07 -13.26
C PRO A 77 -1.14 10.23 -12.90
N VAL A 78 -0.99 9.93 -11.61
CA VAL A 78 0.11 9.11 -11.10
C VAL A 78 -0.43 7.95 -10.26
N GLY A 79 0.36 6.88 -10.16
CA GLY A 79 0.10 5.83 -9.19
C GLY A 79 0.44 6.34 -7.78
N TYR A 80 -0.25 5.80 -6.78
CA TYR A 80 -0.03 6.20 -5.39
C TYR A 80 -0.17 5.01 -4.46
N VAL A 81 0.84 4.79 -3.62
CA VAL A 81 0.76 3.77 -2.57
C VAL A 81 0.00 4.37 -1.40
N GLU A 82 -1.26 3.95 -1.24
CA GLU A 82 -2.14 4.45 -0.18
C GLU A 82 -1.85 3.80 1.18
N GLY A 83 -1.39 2.55 1.17
CA GLY A 83 -0.99 1.85 2.37
C GLY A 83 -0.28 0.56 2.04
N ILE A 84 0.64 0.18 2.92
CA ILE A 84 1.38 -1.08 2.83
C ILE A 84 1.61 -1.61 4.24
N TYR A 85 1.37 -2.91 4.42
CA TYR A 85 1.55 -3.59 5.69
C TYR A 85 2.11 -4.99 5.48
N VAL A 86 2.99 -5.40 6.37
CA VAL A 86 3.53 -6.77 6.43
C VAL A 86 3.46 -7.24 7.87
N ASP A 87 2.98 -8.46 8.09
CA ASP A 87 2.94 -9.07 9.42
C ASP A 87 4.34 -9.04 10.05
N GLU A 88 4.38 -8.78 11.35
CA GLU A 88 5.62 -8.53 12.08
C GLU A 88 6.66 -9.64 11.91
N ASP A 89 6.22 -10.89 11.97
CA ASP A 89 7.11 -12.07 11.86
C ASP A 89 7.70 -12.25 10.45
N LEU A 90 7.15 -11.58 9.44
CA LEU A 90 7.63 -11.63 8.05
C LEU A 90 8.42 -10.39 7.63
N ARG A 91 8.61 -9.42 8.52
CA ARG A 91 9.36 -8.20 8.19
C ARG A 91 10.85 -8.48 8.04
N GLY A 92 11.51 -7.68 7.21
CA GLY A 92 12.94 -7.84 6.93
C GLY A 92 13.27 -8.96 5.97
N ARG A 93 12.27 -9.52 5.28
CA ARG A 93 12.42 -10.63 4.34
C ARG A 93 12.09 -10.26 2.88
N GLY A 94 11.94 -8.97 2.60
CA GLY A 94 11.67 -8.48 1.26
C GLY A 94 10.21 -8.51 0.83
N VAL A 95 9.26 -8.81 1.70
CA VAL A 95 7.83 -8.84 1.35
C VAL A 95 7.33 -7.47 0.92
N ALA A 96 7.68 -6.42 1.67
CA ALA A 96 7.29 -5.05 1.32
C ALA A 96 7.84 -4.67 -0.06
N ARG A 97 9.08 -5.02 -0.36
CA ARG A 97 9.68 -4.77 -1.67
C ARG A 97 8.88 -5.42 -2.80
N LEU A 98 8.49 -6.69 -2.63
CA LEU A 98 7.71 -7.40 -3.64
C LEU A 98 6.34 -6.75 -3.85
N LEU A 99 5.68 -6.31 -2.78
CA LEU A 99 4.41 -5.58 -2.86
C LEU A 99 4.58 -4.24 -3.60
N MET A 100 5.63 -3.50 -3.29
CA MET A 100 5.93 -2.23 -3.98
C MET A 100 6.19 -2.45 -5.48
N LEU A 101 6.93 -3.49 -5.85
CA LEU A 101 7.17 -3.82 -7.25
C LEU A 101 5.86 -4.12 -7.99
N ALA A 102 4.92 -4.82 -7.35
CA ALA A 102 3.60 -5.08 -7.94
C ALA A 102 2.83 -3.77 -8.17
N ALA A 103 2.89 -2.83 -7.25
CA ALA A 103 2.25 -1.51 -7.39
C ALA A 103 2.89 -0.71 -8.53
N GLU A 104 4.21 -0.78 -8.69
CA GLU A 104 4.92 -0.12 -9.80
C GLU A 104 4.51 -0.72 -11.14
N ASP A 105 4.44 -2.06 -11.25
CA ASP A 105 4.01 -2.72 -12.47
C ASP A 105 2.57 -2.36 -12.82
N TRP A 106 1.67 -2.35 -11.85
CA TRP A 106 0.30 -1.91 -12.07
C TRP A 106 0.24 -0.47 -12.58
N SER A 107 1.03 0.43 -12.00
CA SER A 107 1.09 1.83 -12.43
C SER A 107 1.56 1.95 -13.89
N ARG A 108 2.57 1.16 -14.28
CA ARG A 108 3.04 1.12 -15.67
C ARG A 108 1.97 0.59 -16.62
N GLU A 109 1.24 -0.46 -16.23
CA GLU A 109 0.14 -1.02 -17.03
C GLU A 109 -0.98 0.00 -17.24
N LYS A 110 -1.23 0.85 -16.25
CA LYS A 110 -2.19 1.96 -16.36
C LYS A 110 -1.69 3.09 -17.25
N GLY A 111 -0.43 3.07 -17.65
CA GLY A 111 0.19 4.12 -18.45
C GLY A 111 0.73 5.29 -17.64
N TYR A 112 0.79 5.17 -16.31
CA TYR A 112 1.34 6.23 -15.46
C TYR A 112 2.87 6.25 -15.57
N GLN A 113 3.44 7.44 -15.55
CA GLN A 113 4.88 7.63 -15.68
C GLN A 113 5.58 7.76 -14.32
N GLU A 114 4.79 7.97 -13.26
CA GLU A 114 5.31 8.15 -11.91
C GLU A 114 4.42 7.44 -10.92
N ILE A 115 5.02 7.03 -9.80
CA ILE A 115 4.33 6.52 -8.62
C ILE A 115 4.84 7.28 -7.41
N ALA A 116 3.93 7.68 -6.53
CA ALA A 116 4.25 8.38 -5.31
C ALA A 116 3.79 7.59 -4.09
N SER A 117 4.29 7.96 -2.93
CA SER A 117 3.98 7.29 -1.67
C SER A 117 4.21 8.27 -0.54
N ASP A 118 3.70 7.94 0.65
CA ASP A 118 4.02 8.67 1.87
C ASP A 118 4.20 7.69 3.05
N THR A 119 4.78 8.19 4.12
CA THR A 119 4.91 7.45 5.37
C THR A 119 5.04 8.43 6.53
N TRP A 120 4.84 7.93 7.73
CA TRP A 120 5.04 8.75 8.94
C TRP A 120 6.52 9.12 9.12
N LEU A 121 6.78 10.32 9.64
CA LEU A 121 8.14 10.82 9.88
C LEU A 121 8.96 9.88 10.79
N GLU A 122 8.30 9.18 11.70
CA GLU A 122 8.94 8.28 12.66
C GLU A 122 9.17 6.87 12.12
N ASN A 123 8.64 6.56 10.94
CA ASN A 123 8.76 5.23 10.36
C ASN A 123 10.05 5.08 9.56
N ASP A 124 11.18 4.98 10.28
CA ASP A 124 12.50 4.87 9.66
C ASP A 124 12.63 3.66 8.74
N ALA A 125 12.05 2.52 9.12
CA ALA A 125 12.11 1.30 8.31
C ALA A 125 11.44 1.52 6.94
N SER A 126 10.29 2.18 6.90
CA SER A 126 9.59 2.50 5.65
C SER A 126 10.38 3.52 4.82
N ILE A 127 10.90 4.56 5.46
CA ILE A 127 11.73 5.58 4.77
C ILE A 127 12.92 4.90 4.09
N GLN A 128 13.64 4.04 4.81
CA GLN A 128 14.80 3.35 4.26
C GLN A 128 14.43 2.40 3.13
N MET A 129 13.30 1.70 3.24
CA MET A 129 12.80 0.83 2.17
C MET A 129 12.54 1.63 0.90
N HIS A 130 11.85 2.78 1.01
CA HIS A 130 11.58 3.64 -0.13
C HIS A 130 12.87 4.11 -0.80
N LEU A 131 13.84 4.60 -0.01
CA LEU A 131 15.12 5.05 -0.55
C LEU A 131 15.89 3.94 -1.26
N ARG A 132 15.93 2.73 -0.66
CA ARG A 132 16.59 1.59 -1.28
C ARG A 132 15.94 1.16 -2.60
N MET A 133 14.64 1.39 -2.76
CA MET A 133 13.91 1.08 -4.00
C MET A 133 14.02 2.18 -5.05
N GLY A 134 14.73 3.26 -4.77
CA GLY A 134 14.92 4.35 -5.71
C GLY A 134 13.90 5.47 -5.63
N TYR A 135 13.04 5.47 -4.59
CA TYR A 135 12.16 6.61 -4.34
C TYR A 135 12.99 7.76 -3.77
N GLU A 136 12.64 8.98 -4.17
CA GLU A 136 13.28 10.20 -3.67
C GLU A 136 12.38 10.87 -2.64
N GLU A 137 12.96 11.29 -1.51
CA GLU A 137 12.21 12.06 -0.53
C GLU A 137 11.99 13.48 -1.09
N MET A 138 10.73 13.90 -1.24
CA MET A 138 10.37 15.18 -1.81
C MET A 138 10.10 16.24 -0.75
N GLU A 139 9.35 15.89 0.31
CA GLU A 139 9.03 16.86 1.36
C GLU A 139 8.59 16.17 2.64
N ARG A 140 8.62 16.93 3.72
CA ARG A 140 8.08 16.54 5.02
C ARG A 140 6.99 17.52 5.41
N LEU A 141 5.83 17.00 5.86
CA LEU A 141 4.64 17.79 6.12
C LEU A 141 4.21 17.76 7.58
N VAL A 142 3.59 18.86 7.99
CA VAL A 142 2.80 18.93 9.21
C VAL A 142 1.36 19.26 8.80
N HIS A 143 0.39 18.47 9.26
CA HIS A 143 -1.03 18.66 8.96
C HIS A 143 -1.71 19.40 10.10
N PHE A 144 -2.62 20.32 9.75
CA PHE A 144 -3.39 21.08 10.73
C PHE A 144 -4.88 20.92 10.45
N VAL A 145 -5.70 20.91 11.50
CA VAL A 145 -7.16 20.94 11.39
C VAL A 145 -7.75 21.82 12.52
N LYS A 146 -8.81 22.52 12.19
CA LYS A 146 -9.61 23.28 13.17
C LYS A 146 -11.06 22.93 12.97
N ARG A 147 -11.72 22.50 14.03
CA ARG A 147 -13.18 22.31 14.02
C ARG A 147 -13.85 23.68 14.18
N LEU A 148 -14.86 23.95 13.34
CA LEU A 148 -15.57 25.24 13.32
C LEU A 148 -16.94 25.15 14.00
#